data_6f675f2a6426133944f47c224b20369d
#
_entry.id   6f675f2a6426133944f47c224b20369d
#
_cell.length_a   1.000
_cell.length_b   1.000
_cell.length_c   1.000
_cell.angle_alpha   90.00
_cell.angle_beta   90.00
_cell.angle_gamma   90.00
#
_symmetry.space_group_name_H-M   'P 1'
#
loop_
_entity.id
_entity.type
_entity.pdbx_description
1 polymer ?
#
loop_
_entity_poly.entity_id
_entity_poly.type
_entity_poly.pdbx_seq_one_letter_code
_entity_poly.pdbx_strand_id
1 'polypeptide(L)'
;MKFNLDILKALIYPIVGAMYEVHNELGPGLNEYVYQEGFAMQLEEDGLDYEREKEFIPVYHSRLMNATYRLDFICMQHIIVECKAVEKLTMEHRAQLFNYMRLTKLHAGILVNFAPKSAVIERYFYNPETNEIMNIDGIVLTRYSKRTIKHNNECQWNDNDCQLYDL
;
A
#
# COMPACT_ATOMS: atom_id res chain seq x y z
N MET A 1 -1.26 -9.37 12.44
CA MET A 1 -2.75 -9.33 12.50
C MET A 1 -3.31 -10.40 11.57
N LYS A 2 -4.30 -11.20 12.01
CA LYS A 2 -5.03 -12.07 11.08
C LYS A 2 -5.83 -11.21 10.09
N PHE A 3 -5.94 -11.67 8.84
CA PHE A 3 -6.73 -10.98 7.83
C PHE A 3 -8.18 -10.80 8.30
N ASN A 4 -8.64 -9.55 8.38
CA ASN A 4 -10.01 -9.19 8.71
C ASN A 4 -10.43 -7.97 7.91
N LEU A 5 -11.35 -8.17 6.97
CA LEU A 5 -11.75 -7.15 6.01
C LEU A 5 -12.42 -5.93 6.67
N ASP A 6 -13.23 -6.13 7.71
CA ASP A 6 -13.94 -5.02 8.37
C ASP A 6 -12.98 -4.14 9.18
N ILE A 7 -11.99 -4.76 9.86
CA ILE A 7 -10.95 -4.01 10.55
C ILE A 7 -10.12 -3.21 9.55
N LEU A 8 -9.72 -3.81 8.43
CA LEU A 8 -8.95 -3.12 7.39
C LEU A 8 -9.73 -1.96 6.77
N LYS A 9 -11.03 -2.12 6.53
CA LYS A 9 -11.91 -1.04 6.05
C LYS A 9 -11.97 0.12 7.05
N ALA A 10 -12.07 -0.17 8.34
CA ALA A 10 -12.08 0.84 9.38
C ALA A 10 -10.76 1.63 9.44
N LEU A 11 -9.62 0.94 9.31
CA LEU A 11 -8.28 1.57 9.26
C LEU A 11 -8.08 2.43 8.01
N ILE A 12 -8.64 2.04 6.87
CA ILE A 12 -8.53 2.78 5.60
C ILE A 12 -9.33 4.09 5.64
N TYR A 13 -10.43 4.14 6.37
CA TYR A 13 -11.35 5.27 6.35
C TYR A 13 -10.69 6.62 6.64
N PRO A 14 -9.95 6.83 7.75
CA PRO A 14 -9.29 8.10 8.01
C PRO A 14 -8.19 8.43 6.99
N ILE A 15 -7.47 7.43 6.48
CA ILE A 15 -6.43 7.63 5.46
C ILE A 15 -7.03 8.17 4.16
N VAL A 16 -8.17 7.65 3.75
CA VAL A 16 -8.91 8.16 2.57
C VAL A 16 -9.44 9.57 2.83
N GLY A 17 -9.86 9.88 4.05
CA GLY A 17 -10.21 11.23 4.47
C GLY A 17 -9.07 12.22 4.21
N ALA A 18 -7.86 11.90 4.71
CA ALA A 18 -6.66 12.71 4.51
C ALA A 18 -6.34 12.93 3.00
N MET A 19 -6.53 11.90 2.15
CA MET A 19 -6.33 12.06 0.70
C MET A 19 -7.30 13.08 0.08
N TYR A 20 -8.57 13.08 0.51
CA TYR A 20 -9.54 14.05 0.02
C TYR A 20 -9.21 15.46 0.51
N GLU A 21 -8.79 15.64 1.76
CA GLU A 21 -8.36 16.96 2.27
C GLU A 21 -7.19 17.52 1.46
N VAL A 22 -6.16 16.71 1.20
CA VAL A 22 -5.03 17.09 0.34
C VAL A 22 -5.49 17.53 -1.06
N HIS A 23 -6.38 16.74 -1.69
CA HIS A 23 -6.86 17.06 -3.03
C HIS A 23 -7.76 18.32 -3.02
N ASN A 24 -8.58 18.51 -2.00
CA ASN A 24 -9.43 19.69 -1.87
C ASN A 24 -8.62 20.96 -1.67
N GLU A 25 -7.55 20.89 -0.87
CA GLU A 25 -6.66 22.02 -0.58
C GLU A 25 -5.78 22.38 -1.78
N LEU A 26 -5.11 21.39 -2.36
CA LEU A 26 -4.11 21.61 -3.42
C LEU A 26 -4.71 21.71 -4.84
N GLY A 27 -5.87 21.10 -5.05
CA GLY A 27 -6.48 21.01 -6.37
C GLY A 27 -5.75 20.04 -7.33
N PRO A 28 -6.22 19.91 -8.58
CA PRO A 28 -5.64 19.04 -9.58
C PRO A 28 -4.41 19.66 -10.28
N GLY A 29 -3.59 18.81 -10.92
CA GLY A 29 -2.58 19.24 -11.93
C GLY A 29 -1.19 19.55 -11.38
N LEU A 30 -0.93 19.28 -10.09
CA LEU A 30 0.41 19.36 -9.52
C LEU A 30 1.21 18.07 -9.79
N ASN A 31 2.51 18.11 -9.55
CA ASN A 31 3.33 16.91 -9.67
C ASN A 31 3.13 15.98 -8.44
N GLU A 32 3.47 14.71 -8.62
CA GLU A 32 3.27 13.65 -7.63
C GLU A 32 3.94 13.96 -6.28
N TYR A 33 5.16 14.51 -6.32
CA TYR A 33 5.92 14.83 -5.11
C TYR A 33 5.20 15.86 -4.22
N VAL A 34 4.54 16.88 -4.81
CA VAL A 34 3.78 17.88 -4.05
C VAL A 34 2.60 17.25 -3.31
N TYR A 35 1.89 16.32 -3.97
CA TYR A 35 0.81 15.59 -3.31
C TYR A 35 1.31 14.65 -2.21
N GLN A 36 2.46 14.00 -2.41
CA GLN A 36 3.07 13.18 -1.37
C GLN A 36 3.48 14.02 -0.15
N GLU A 37 4.04 15.22 -0.36
CA GLU A 37 4.35 16.15 0.75
C GLU A 37 3.07 16.58 1.48
N GLY A 38 2.06 17.03 0.76
CA GLY A 38 0.77 17.40 1.34
C GLY A 38 0.13 16.26 2.11
N PHE A 39 0.21 15.03 1.57
CA PHE A 39 -0.35 13.87 2.24
C PHE A 39 0.40 13.50 3.52
N ALA A 40 1.73 13.59 3.53
CA ALA A 40 2.51 13.40 4.75
C ALA A 40 2.12 14.41 5.83
N MET A 41 2.01 15.70 5.48
CA MET A 41 1.59 16.76 6.41
C MET A 41 0.17 16.51 6.94
N GLN A 42 -0.77 16.09 6.10
CA GLN A 42 -2.13 15.80 6.52
C GLN A 42 -2.21 14.59 7.46
N LEU A 43 -1.43 13.52 7.19
CA LEU A 43 -1.35 12.37 8.10
C LEU A 43 -0.82 12.78 9.49
N GLU A 44 0.18 13.67 9.54
CA GLU A 44 0.71 14.22 10.80
C GLU A 44 -0.36 15.04 11.55
N GLU A 45 -1.10 15.91 10.85
CA GLU A 45 -2.16 16.72 11.41
C GLU A 45 -3.29 15.87 11.98
N ASP A 46 -3.66 14.79 11.28
CA ASP A 46 -4.69 13.85 11.70
C ASP A 46 -4.21 12.86 12.78
N GLY A 47 -2.91 12.88 13.13
CA GLY A 47 -2.31 11.96 14.10
C GLY A 47 -2.30 10.50 13.63
N LEU A 48 -2.20 10.27 12.33
CA LEU A 48 -2.14 8.94 11.73
C LEU A 48 -0.68 8.50 11.57
N ASP A 49 -0.34 7.34 12.13
CA ASP A 49 1.00 6.78 12.01
C ASP A 49 1.32 6.40 10.56
N TYR A 50 2.49 6.80 10.08
CA TYR A 50 2.97 6.42 8.75
C TYR A 50 4.49 6.34 8.68
N GLU A 51 4.98 5.56 7.71
CA GLU A 51 6.37 5.57 7.23
C GLU A 51 6.35 5.97 5.76
N ARG A 52 7.28 6.84 5.37
CA ARG A 52 7.38 7.32 3.99
C ARG A 52 8.65 6.78 3.32
N GLU A 53 8.56 6.50 2.02
CA GLU A 53 9.69 6.02 1.20
C GLU A 53 10.39 4.78 1.80
N LYS A 54 9.58 3.90 2.39
CA LYS A 54 10.10 2.70 3.05
C LYS A 54 10.66 1.71 2.04
N GLU A 55 11.94 1.38 2.21
CA GLU A 55 12.62 0.41 1.37
C GLU A 55 12.44 -1.02 1.89
N PHE A 56 12.30 -1.97 0.98
CA PHE A 56 12.33 -3.39 1.28
C PHE A 56 13.08 -4.19 0.23
N ILE A 57 13.69 -5.29 0.65
CA ILE A 57 14.41 -6.22 -0.22
C ILE A 57 13.63 -7.53 -0.32
N PRO A 58 13.21 -7.95 -1.53
CA PRO A 58 12.53 -9.21 -1.72
C PRO A 58 13.43 -10.40 -1.37
N VAL A 59 12.80 -11.48 -0.92
CA VAL A 59 13.48 -12.74 -0.62
C VAL A 59 13.08 -13.80 -1.64
N TYR A 60 14.06 -14.54 -2.16
CA TYR A 60 13.88 -15.68 -3.05
C TYR A 60 14.62 -16.88 -2.51
N HIS A 61 13.92 -17.99 -2.24
CA HIS A 61 14.48 -19.20 -1.62
C HIS A 61 15.31 -18.90 -0.36
N SER A 62 14.74 -18.09 0.54
CA SER A 62 15.37 -17.66 1.81
C SER A 62 16.67 -16.85 1.63
N ARG A 63 16.91 -16.28 0.45
CA ARG A 63 18.06 -15.43 0.15
C ARG A 63 17.57 -14.06 -0.27
N LEU A 64 18.20 -13.01 0.27
CA LEU A 64 17.96 -11.64 -0.17
C LEU A 64 18.31 -11.49 -1.64
N MET A 65 17.45 -10.85 -2.39
CA MET A 65 17.71 -10.48 -3.78
C MET A 65 18.59 -9.23 -3.83
N ASN A 66 19.31 -9.04 -4.93
CA ASN A 66 20.02 -7.80 -5.19
C ASN A 66 19.08 -6.81 -5.91
N ALA A 67 17.96 -6.50 -5.26
CA ALA A 67 16.93 -5.58 -5.76
C ALA A 67 16.26 -4.92 -4.56
N THR A 68 16.10 -3.61 -4.61
CA THR A 68 15.40 -2.83 -3.58
C THR A 68 14.16 -2.21 -4.19
N TYR A 69 13.04 -2.33 -3.50
CA TYR A 69 11.80 -1.61 -3.78
C TYR A 69 11.58 -0.53 -2.73
N ARG A 70 10.86 0.51 -3.11
CA ARG A 70 10.50 1.61 -2.22
C ARG A 70 9.01 1.85 -2.32
N LEU A 71 8.34 1.85 -1.17
CA LEU A 71 6.92 2.16 -1.04
C LEU A 71 6.76 3.65 -0.77
N ASP A 72 5.78 4.31 -1.37
CA ASP A 72 5.55 5.73 -1.10
C ASP A 72 5.18 5.93 0.37
N PHE A 73 4.19 5.19 0.87
CA PHE A 73 3.80 5.20 2.29
C PHE A 73 3.37 3.82 2.79
N ILE A 74 3.64 3.58 4.07
CA ILE A 74 2.98 2.54 4.87
C ILE A 74 2.24 3.27 5.99
N CYS A 75 0.91 3.17 6.00
CA CYS A 75 0.08 3.79 7.03
C CYS A 75 -0.41 2.75 8.02
N MET A 76 -0.46 3.13 9.32
CA MET A 76 -0.97 2.30 10.40
C MET A 76 -0.33 0.90 10.43
N GLN A 77 0.91 0.76 9.96
CA GLN A 77 1.70 -0.47 9.88
C GLN A 77 1.11 -1.60 8.99
N HIS A 78 -0.03 -1.37 8.34
CA HIS A 78 -0.78 -2.41 7.63
C HIS A 78 -1.21 -2.05 6.21
N ILE A 79 -1.14 -0.78 5.84
CA ILE A 79 -1.74 -0.25 4.63
C ILE A 79 -0.69 0.41 3.76
N ILE A 80 -0.43 -0.14 2.58
CA ILE A 80 0.41 0.48 1.56
C ILE A 80 -0.41 1.58 0.87
N VAL A 81 0.18 2.75 0.69
CA VAL A 81 -0.38 3.80 -0.15
C VAL A 81 0.60 4.12 -1.26
N GLU A 82 0.14 4.02 -2.50
CA GLU A 82 0.85 4.44 -3.71
C GLU A 82 0.17 5.70 -4.27
N CYS A 83 0.94 6.76 -4.37
CA CYS A 83 0.49 8.05 -4.90
C CYS A 83 0.82 8.15 -6.38
N LYS A 84 -0.12 8.70 -7.16
CA LYS A 84 0.08 8.99 -8.58
C LYS A 84 -0.47 10.37 -8.92
N ALA A 85 0.15 11.01 -9.90
CA ALA A 85 -0.32 12.24 -10.51
C ALA A 85 -0.31 12.09 -12.04
N VAL A 86 -1.20 11.25 -12.55
CA VAL A 86 -1.27 10.84 -13.96
C VAL A 86 -2.68 11.07 -14.52
N GLU A 87 -2.81 11.13 -15.84
CA GLU A 87 -4.12 11.32 -16.49
C GLU A 87 -5.10 10.19 -16.11
N LYS A 88 -4.63 8.94 -16.13
CA LYS A 88 -5.44 7.74 -15.76
C LYS A 88 -4.57 6.69 -15.07
N LEU A 89 -5.16 6.01 -14.09
CA LEU A 89 -4.56 4.81 -13.52
C LEU A 89 -4.57 3.67 -14.53
N THR A 90 -3.43 3.00 -14.66
CA THR A 90 -3.24 1.87 -15.58
C THR A 90 -3.20 0.54 -14.85
N MET A 91 -3.19 -0.55 -15.61
CA MET A 91 -3.02 -1.89 -15.05
C MET A 91 -1.62 -2.09 -14.43
N GLU A 92 -0.61 -1.41 -14.97
CA GLU A 92 0.76 -1.42 -14.43
C GLU A 92 0.81 -0.81 -13.02
N HIS A 93 0.10 0.30 -12.77
CA HIS A 93 0.01 0.91 -11.44
C HIS A 93 -0.65 -0.05 -10.43
N ARG A 94 -1.72 -0.74 -10.82
CA ARG A 94 -2.38 -1.74 -9.98
C ARG A 94 -1.49 -2.95 -9.74
N ALA A 95 -0.81 -3.43 -10.79
CA ALA A 95 0.12 -4.56 -10.68
C ALA A 95 1.30 -4.24 -9.74
N GLN A 96 1.82 -3.02 -9.75
CA GLN A 96 2.84 -2.54 -8.82
C GLN A 96 2.37 -2.69 -7.38
N LEU A 97 1.21 -2.10 -7.05
CA LEU A 97 0.64 -2.19 -5.70
C LEU A 97 0.38 -3.65 -5.28
N PHE A 98 -0.20 -4.47 -6.16
CA PHE A 98 -0.46 -5.89 -5.89
C PHE A 98 0.81 -6.69 -5.61
N ASN A 99 1.88 -6.40 -6.35
CA ASN A 99 3.18 -7.03 -6.11
C ASN A 99 3.75 -6.61 -4.76
N TYR A 100 3.63 -5.33 -4.39
CA TYR A 100 4.07 -4.86 -3.09
C TYR A 100 3.30 -5.56 -1.95
N MET A 101 1.97 -5.60 -2.00
CA MET A 101 1.15 -6.30 -1.01
C MET A 101 1.53 -7.78 -0.87
N ARG A 102 1.81 -8.46 -1.98
CA ARG A 102 2.22 -9.88 -1.99
C ARG A 102 3.61 -10.10 -1.40
N LEU A 103 4.57 -9.24 -1.73
CA LEU A 103 5.96 -9.36 -1.28
C LEU A 103 6.09 -9.01 0.20
N THR A 104 5.42 -7.96 0.65
CA THR A 104 5.46 -7.49 2.04
C THR A 104 4.49 -8.21 2.97
N LYS A 105 3.51 -8.95 2.42
CA LYS A 105 2.40 -9.57 3.16
C LYS A 105 1.47 -8.57 3.86
N LEU A 106 1.58 -7.28 3.54
CA LEU A 106 0.65 -6.29 4.05
C LEU A 106 -0.74 -6.50 3.43
N HIS A 107 -1.76 -6.33 4.26
CA HIS A 107 -3.10 -6.82 3.96
C HIS A 107 -3.97 -5.85 3.18
N ALA A 108 -3.60 -4.58 3.12
CA ALA A 108 -4.36 -3.57 2.41
C ALA A 108 -3.44 -2.67 1.58
N GLY A 109 -3.97 -2.17 0.47
CA GLY A 109 -3.30 -1.22 -0.40
C GLY A 109 -4.27 -0.20 -0.96
N ILE A 110 -3.84 1.04 -1.02
CA ILE A 110 -4.55 2.16 -1.63
C ILE A 110 -3.72 2.69 -2.79
N LEU A 111 -4.36 2.82 -3.94
CA LEU A 111 -3.79 3.50 -5.09
C LEU A 111 -4.57 4.79 -5.29
N VAL A 112 -3.91 5.93 -5.07
CA VAL A 112 -4.54 7.24 -5.21
C VAL A 112 -3.94 7.99 -6.39
N ASN A 113 -4.80 8.59 -7.22
CA ASN A 113 -4.41 9.50 -8.28
C ASN A 113 -4.98 10.88 -8.01
N PHE A 114 -4.10 11.84 -7.75
CA PHE A 114 -4.44 13.22 -7.42
C PHE A 114 -4.58 14.13 -8.64
N ALA A 115 -4.12 13.74 -9.84
CA ALA A 115 -4.12 14.63 -11.00
C ALA A 115 -5.51 14.95 -11.57
N PRO A 116 -6.52 14.05 -11.57
CA PRO A 116 -7.85 14.37 -12.07
C PRO A 116 -8.57 15.44 -11.26
N LYS A 117 -9.62 16.04 -11.85
CA LYS A 117 -10.48 17.04 -11.21
C LYS A 117 -11.06 16.57 -9.88
N SER A 118 -11.24 15.26 -9.72
CA SER A 118 -11.58 14.61 -8.46
C SER A 118 -10.59 13.48 -8.23
N ALA A 119 -10.07 13.35 -7.01
CA ALA A 119 -9.14 12.28 -6.68
C ALA A 119 -9.76 10.90 -6.97
N VAL A 120 -9.01 10.04 -7.63
CA VAL A 120 -9.41 8.65 -7.89
C VAL A 120 -8.71 7.76 -6.88
N ILE A 121 -9.47 7.10 -6.02
CA ILE A 121 -8.94 6.28 -4.92
C ILE A 121 -9.45 4.86 -5.06
N GLU A 122 -8.54 3.93 -5.34
CA GLU A 122 -8.80 2.50 -5.43
C GLU A 122 -8.27 1.81 -4.16
N ARG A 123 -9.05 0.88 -3.61
CA ARG A 123 -8.76 0.18 -2.36
C ARG A 123 -8.78 -1.31 -2.59
N TYR A 124 -7.70 -1.98 -2.18
CA TYR A 124 -7.48 -3.39 -2.40
C TYR A 124 -7.08 -4.09 -1.11
N PHE A 125 -7.42 -5.36 -1.00
CA PHE A 125 -7.12 -6.20 0.15
C PHE A 125 -6.43 -7.48 -0.31
N TYR A 126 -5.39 -7.85 0.39
CA TYR A 126 -4.65 -9.08 0.14
C TYR A 126 -4.82 -10.05 1.30
N ASN A 127 -5.32 -11.24 0.99
CA ASN A 127 -5.37 -12.34 1.94
C ASN A 127 -4.18 -13.28 1.69
N PRO A 128 -3.16 -13.32 2.57
CA PRO A 128 -1.99 -14.16 2.39
C PRO A 128 -2.29 -15.66 2.52
N GLU A 129 -3.37 -16.04 3.25
CA GLU A 129 -3.76 -17.45 3.42
C GLU A 129 -4.31 -18.05 2.11
N THR A 130 -5.11 -17.28 1.38
CA THR A 130 -5.69 -17.69 0.09
C THR A 130 -4.87 -17.22 -1.11
N ASN A 131 -3.94 -16.30 -0.89
CA ASN A 131 -3.14 -15.63 -1.91
C ASN A 131 -3.99 -14.89 -2.95
N GLU A 132 -5.01 -14.19 -2.47
CA GLU A 132 -6.01 -13.50 -3.26
C GLU A 132 -5.96 -11.99 -3.02
N ILE A 133 -6.18 -11.22 -4.10
CA ILE A 133 -6.46 -9.79 -4.04
C ILE A 133 -7.94 -9.55 -4.29
N MET A 134 -8.54 -8.74 -3.44
CA MET A 134 -9.96 -8.38 -3.48
C MET A 134 -10.13 -6.86 -3.57
N ASN A 135 -11.26 -6.42 -4.11
CA ASN A 135 -11.68 -5.02 -4.03
C ASN A 135 -12.37 -4.71 -2.69
N ILE A 136 -12.86 -3.45 -2.55
CA ILE A 136 -13.56 -2.98 -1.35
C ILE A 136 -14.84 -3.76 -1.03
N ASP A 137 -15.48 -4.37 -2.02
CA ASP A 137 -16.69 -5.16 -1.87
C ASP A 137 -16.40 -6.62 -1.50
N GLY A 138 -15.11 -6.99 -1.41
CA GLY A 138 -14.67 -8.36 -1.14
C GLY A 138 -14.68 -9.26 -2.38
N ILE A 139 -14.87 -8.69 -3.57
CA ILE A 139 -14.83 -9.44 -4.83
C ILE A 139 -13.39 -9.76 -5.18
N VAL A 140 -13.09 -11.05 -5.36
CA VAL A 140 -11.75 -11.52 -5.76
C VAL A 140 -11.46 -11.06 -7.18
N LEU A 141 -10.43 -10.24 -7.33
CA LEU A 141 -9.96 -9.71 -8.62
C LEU A 141 -8.91 -10.62 -9.25
N THR A 142 -8.05 -11.19 -8.42
CA THR A 142 -7.00 -12.09 -8.87
C THR A 142 -6.62 -13.07 -7.76
N ARG A 143 -6.26 -14.28 -8.19
CA ARG A 143 -5.73 -15.34 -7.33
C ARG A 143 -4.39 -15.78 -7.88
N TYR A 144 -3.38 -15.74 -7.03
CA TYR A 144 -2.06 -16.24 -7.39
C TYR A 144 -1.93 -17.71 -7.00
N SER A 145 -1.39 -18.53 -7.91
CA SER A 145 -1.20 -19.95 -7.61
C SER A 145 -0.34 -20.13 -6.35
N LYS A 146 -0.82 -20.93 -5.41
CA LYS A 146 0.00 -21.39 -4.30
C LYS A 146 1.06 -22.33 -4.87
N ARG A 147 2.25 -21.80 -5.19
CA ARG A 147 3.41 -22.68 -5.24
C ARG A 147 3.60 -23.16 -3.81
N THR A 148 3.78 -24.46 -3.62
CA THR A 148 4.19 -25.01 -2.34
C THR A 148 5.59 -24.48 -2.05
N ILE A 149 5.65 -23.31 -1.42
CA ILE A 149 6.91 -22.67 -1.06
C ILE A 149 7.32 -23.36 0.23
N LYS A 150 8.30 -24.27 0.14
CA LYS A 150 8.89 -24.95 1.29
C LYS A 150 9.71 -24.03 2.20
N HIS A 151 9.79 -22.73 1.88
CA HIS A 151 10.56 -21.73 2.64
C HIS A 151 9.76 -20.44 2.73
N ASN A 152 9.78 -19.80 3.88
CA ASN A 152 9.21 -18.47 4.09
C ASN A 152 9.98 -17.47 3.24
N ASN A 153 9.37 -17.02 2.15
CA ASN A 153 9.88 -15.91 1.34
C ASN A 153 9.26 -14.62 1.89
N GLU A 154 9.77 -14.18 3.01
CA GLU A 154 9.41 -12.88 3.59
C GLU A 154 10.39 -11.83 3.08
N CYS A 155 9.89 -10.64 2.74
CA CYS A 155 10.77 -9.52 2.46
C CYS A 155 11.44 -9.05 3.75
N GLN A 156 12.65 -8.52 3.65
CA GLN A 156 13.30 -7.86 4.77
C GLN A 156 13.26 -6.34 4.57
N TRP A 157 12.85 -5.65 5.63
CA TRP A 157 12.87 -4.21 5.72
C TRP A 157 14.30 -3.72 6.00
N ASN A 158 14.71 -2.61 5.40
CA ASN A 158 16.08 -2.09 5.50
C ASN A 158 16.41 -1.39 6.85
N ASP A 159 15.55 -1.45 7.85
CA ASP A 159 15.80 -0.86 9.15
C ASP A 159 15.89 -1.93 10.26
N ASN A 160 16.60 -1.59 11.33
CA ASN A 160 16.78 -2.45 12.51
C ASN A 160 15.49 -2.77 13.29
N ASP A 161 14.32 -2.38 12.77
CA ASP A 161 13.01 -2.51 13.41
C ASP A 161 12.26 -3.78 13.01
N CYS A 162 12.99 -4.86 12.74
CA CYS A 162 12.38 -6.18 12.42
C CYS A 162 11.57 -6.80 13.58
N GLN A 163 11.31 -6.07 14.67
CA GLN A 163 10.61 -6.57 15.86
C GLN A 163 9.12 -6.21 15.94
N LEU A 164 8.56 -5.47 14.98
CA LEU A 164 7.19 -4.94 15.09
C LEU A 164 6.08 -5.74 14.38
N TYR A 165 6.41 -6.83 13.69
CA TYR A 165 5.42 -7.56 12.88
C TYR A 165 5.02 -8.94 13.43
N ASP A 166 5.45 -9.30 14.65
CA ASP A 166 5.02 -10.49 15.39
C ASP A 166 3.84 -10.16 16.35
N LEU A 167 2.70 -9.75 15.79
CA LEU A 167 1.43 -9.68 16.53
C LEU A 167 0.30 -10.34 15.77
#